data_d2d1258f513b4cfdbc01f9428ce2f73f
#
_entry.id   d2d1258f513b4cfdbc01f9428ce2f73f
#
_cell.length_a   1.000
_cell.length_b   1.000
_cell.length_c   1.000
_cell.angle_alpha   90.00
_cell.angle_beta   90.00
_cell.angle_gamma   90.00
#
_symmetry.space_group_name_H-M   'P 1'
#
loop_
_entity.id
_entity.type
_entity.pdbx_description
1 polymer ?
#
loop_
_entity_poly.entity_id
_entity_poly.type
_entity_poly.pdbx_seq_one_letter_code
_entity_poly.pdbx_strand_id
1 'polypeptide(L)'
;MIRDLSRTLNKKMELVMTGEDTELDRTVVDQIGDPLQHLLRNSADHGLEDTELRIQRGKPEVGNIFLNAYQEGNNVIIQVGDDGNGIDTEAVKAKAIERNIITPEQAEVMTQKEIINLLFMPSFSMAKKITDISGRGVGLDVVKSNIEQLGGDVEVKTKLGEGTTFTVRLPLTLAIIQALMVEVRDEKYAIALGSIANIESVPVSSIKYVEAKEVIHLRGSVIPLVRLDKLLDIEPREEEPESLTVVIVKKGDSQVGLVVDDLMGQQEIVIKSMGKFIKKSKIISGATILGDGEVALILDANALL
;
A
#
# COMPACT_ATOMS: atom_id res chain seq x y z
N MET A 1 -7.51 -18.16 17.22
CA MET A 1 -8.15 -16.88 16.84
C MET A 1 -9.65 -17.03 16.59
N ILE A 2 -10.17 -17.71 15.52
CA ILE A 2 -11.63 -17.80 15.24
C ILE A 2 -12.42 -18.42 16.39
N ARG A 3 -11.93 -19.49 17.03
CA ARG A 3 -12.57 -20.09 18.24
C ARG A 3 -12.70 -19.10 19.41
N ASP A 4 -11.71 -18.24 19.61
CA ASP A 4 -11.73 -17.24 20.68
C ASP A 4 -12.70 -16.11 20.34
N LEU A 5 -12.70 -15.67 19.06
CA LEU A 5 -13.67 -14.69 18.55
C LEU A 5 -15.11 -15.22 18.65
N SER A 6 -15.36 -16.48 18.33
CA SER A 6 -16.66 -17.12 18.48
C SER A 6 -17.20 -17.02 19.92
N ARG A 7 -16.34 -17.27 20.91
CA ARG A 7 -16.70 -17.13 22.33
C ARG A 7 -16.91 -15.67 22.74
N THR A 8 -15.99 -14.78 22.34
CA THR A 8 -16.02 -13.37 22.71
C THR A 8 -17.21 -12.63 22.11
N LEU A 9 -17.53 -12.93 20.85
CA LEU A 9 -18.64 -12.33 20.11
C LEU A 9 -19.98 -13.07 20.32
N ASN A 10 -19.97 -14.21 21.03
CA ASN A 10 -21.13 -15.07 21.23
C ASN A 10 -21.82 -15.47 19.90
N LYS A 11 -21.02 -15.70 18.86
CA LYS A 11 -21.49 -16.12 17.53
C LYS A 11 -21.02 -17.54 17.24
N LYS A 12 -21.91 -18.40 16.70
CA LYS A 12 -21.52 -19.71 16.23
C LYS A 12 -20.88 -19.57 14.85
N MET A 13 -19.59 -19.88 14.75
CA MET A 13 -18.84 -19.77 13.51
C MET A 13 -17.75 -20.83 13.39
N GLU A 14 -17.44 -21.19 12.17
CA GLU A 14 -16.33 -22.08 11.84
C GLU A 14 -15.46 -21.49 10.71
N LEU A 15 -14.19 -21.93 10.69
CA LEU A 15 -13.23 -21.56 9.65
C LEU A 15 -13.02 -22.76 8.73
N VAL A 16 -13.31 -22.58 7.45
CA VAL A 16 -13.04 -23.56 6.39
C VAL A 16 -11.79 -23.10 5.64
N MET A 17 -10.75 -23.92 5.65
CA MET A 17 -9.49 -23.63 4.93
C MET A 17 -9.29 -24.61 3.78
N THR A 18 -8.76 -24.10 2.66
CA THR A 18 -8.34 -24.90 1.51
C THR A 18 -7.07 -24.32 0.90
N GLY A 19 -6.25 -25.18 0.27
CA GLY A 19 -5.00 -24.78 -0.36
C GLY A 19 -3.87 -24.54 0.64
N GLU A 20 -3.82 -25.29 1.73
CA GLU A 20 -2.79 -25.20 2.77
C GLU A 20 -1.38 -25.54 2.24
N ASP A 21 -1.30 -26.21 1.11
CA ASP A 21 -0.08 -26.60 0.39
C ASP A 21 0.39 -25.55 -0.63
N THR A 22 -0.29 -24.40 -0.71
CA THR A 22 0.11 -23.33 -1.63
C THR A 22 1.42 -22.70 -1.18
N GLU A 23 2.44 -22.79 -2.03
CA GLU A 23 3.77 -22.27 -1.75
C GLU A 23 3.82 -20.75 -1.95
N LEU A 24 4.44 -20.06 -1.00
CA LEU A 24 4.72 -18.61 -1.01
C LEU A 24 6.14 -18.35 -0.54
N ASP A 25 6.75 -17.26 -1.03
CA ASP A 25 8.01 -16.79 -0.46
C ASP A 25 7.87 -16.50 1.04
N ARG A 26 8.87 -16.90 1.82
CA ARG A 26 8.87 -16.76 3.28
C ARG A 26 8.68 -15.32 3.73
N THR A 27 9.26 -14.36 3.00
CA THR A 27 9.12 -12.92 3.31
C THR A 27 7.69 -12.46 3.15
N VAL A 28 6.99 -12.98 2.13
CA VAL A 28 5.57 -12.69 1.89
C VAL A 28 4.72 -13.31 3.00
N VAL A 29 4.99 -14.58 3.38
CA VAL A 29 4.28 -15.26 4.48
C VAL A 29 4.39 -14.49 5.79
N ASP A 30 5.58 -14.02 6.12
CA ASP A 30 5.82 -13.25 7.36
C ASP A 30 5.08 -11.89 7.38
N GLN A 31 4.81 -11.30 6.24
CA GLN A 31 4.17 -9.98 6.12
C GLN A 31 2.66 -10.04 5.86
N ILE A 32 2.16 -11.09 5.20
CA ILE A 32 0.73 -11.22 4.88
C ILE A 32 -0.11 -11.65 6.10
N GLY A 33 0.53 -12.19 7.13
CA GLY A 33 -0.16 -12.72 8.32
C GLY A 33 -1.05 -11.69 9.00
N ASP A 34 -0.54 -10.47 9.27
CA ASP A 34 -1.30 -9.39 9.92
C ASP A 34 -2.50 -8.93 9.07
N PRO A 35 -2.37 -8.63 7.74
CA PRO A 35 -3.48 -8.38 6.84
C PRO A 35 -4.57 -9.47 6.87
N LEU A 36 -4.18 -10.75 6.74
CA LEU A 36 -5.15 -11.86 6.75
C LEU A 36 -5.88 -11.98 8.09
N GLN A 37 -5.17 -11.84 9.21
CA GLN A 37 -5.80 -11.83 10.53
C GLN A 37 -6.83 -10.71 10.66
N HIS A 38 -6.55 -9.52 10.09
CA HIS A 38 -7.49 -8.41 10.10
C HIS A 38 -8.74 -8.71 9.27
N LEU A 39 -8.58 -9.27 8.06
CA LEU A 39 -9.70 -9.67 7.21
C LEU A 39 -10.57 -10.75 7.87
N LEU A 40 -9.94 -11.78 8.43
CA LEU A 40 -10.65 -12.84 9.17
C LEU A 40 -11.42 -12.29 10.39
N ARG A 41 -10.84 -11.32 11.09
CA ARG A 41 -11.52 -10.64 12.20
C ARG A 41 -12.71 -9.82 11.71
N ASN A 42 -12.58 -9.10 10.59
CA ASN A 42 -13.68 -8.35 10.02
C ASN A 42 -14.84 -9.24 9.60
N SER A 43 -14.55 -10.39 9.00
CA SER A 43 -15.57 -11.41 8.67
C SER A 43 -16.28 -11.91 9.94
N ALA A 44 -15.56 -12.20 11.02
CA ALA A 44 -16.13 -12.70 12.26
C ALA A 44 -16.97 -11.62 12.98
N ASP A 45 -16.47 -10.40 13.11
CA ASP A 45 -17.07 -9.32 13.89
C ASP A 45 -18.21 -8.64 13.13
N HIS A 46 -17.94 -8.21 11.92
CA HIS A 46 -18.84 -7.38 11.12
C HIS A 46 -19.51 -8.13 9.96
N GLY A 47 -18.88 -9.17 9.41
CA GLY A 47 -19.43 -9.97 8.31
C GLY A 47 -20.57 -10.85 8.78
N LEU A 48 -20.33 -11.74 9.73
CA LEU A 48 -21.33 -12.67 10.22
C LEU A 48 -22.38 -11.99 11.10
N GLU A 49 -23.63 -12.38 10.91
CA GLU A 49 -24.74 -11.98 11.77
C GLU A 49 -24.69 -12.73 13.12
N ASP A 50 -25.40 -12.19 14.12
CA ASP A 50 -25.70 -12.91 15.34
C ASP A 50 -26.50 -14.17 15.02
N THR A 51 -26.28 -15.25 15.77
CA THR A 51 -26.85 -16.57 15.53
C THR A 51 -28.38 -16.55 15.38
N GLU A 52 -29.08 -15.78 16.21
CA GLU A 52 -30.52 -15.65 16.16
C GLU A 52 -31.01 -15.00 14.87
N LEU A 53 -30.32 -13.92 14.41
CA LEU A 53 -30.64 -13.21 13.20
C LEU A 53 -30.40 -14.09 11.95
N ARG A 54 -29.33 -14.93 11.96
CA ARG A 54 -29.08 -15.88 10.89
C ARG A 54 -30.25 -16.85 10.71
N ILE A 55 -30.71 -17.47 11.83
CA ILE A 55 -31.85 -18.38 11.82
C ILE A 55 -33.12 -17.70 11.31
N GLN A 56 -33.40 -16.48 11.77
CA GLN A 56 -34.56 -15.70 11.28
C GLN A 56 -34.51 -15.45 9.78
N ARG A 57 -33.32 -15.30 9.19
CA ARG A 57 -33.11 -15.13 7.75
C ARG A 57 -33.05 -16.44 6.96
N GLY A 58 -33.28 -17.56 7.62
CA GLY A 58 -33.24 -18.88 6.98
C GLY A 58 -31.84 -19.39 6.65
N LYS A 59 -30.79 -18.80 7.25
CA LYS A 59 -29.39 -19.25 7.12
C LYS A 59 -29.06 -20.33 8.15
N PRO A 60 -28.03 -21.16 7.93
CA PRO A 60 -27.51 -22.07 8.92
C PRO A 60 -27.13 -21.36 10.23
N GLU A 61 -27.34 -22.02 11.35
CA GLU A 61 -27.00 -21.50 12.67
C GLU A 61 -25.50 -21.14 12.80
N VAL A 62 -24.64 -21.97 12.23
CA VAL A 62 -23.19 -21.77 12.18
C VAL A 62 -22.85 -20.93 10.94
N GLY A 63 -22.16 -19.80 11.17
CA GLY A 63 -21.63 -18.98 10.10
C GLY A 63 -20.29 -19.52 9.61
N ASN A 64 -20.04 -19.47 8.31
CA ASN A 64 -18.81 -19.95 7.73
C ASN A 64 -17.91 -18.77 7.37
N ILE A 65 -16.63 -18.88 7.76
CA ILE A 65 -15.55 -18.03 7.32
C ILE A 65 -14.63 -18.89 6.46
N PHE A 66 -14.27 -18.40 5.28
CA PHE A 66 -13.46 -19.15 4.31
C PHE A 66 -12.08 -18.51 4.20
N LEU A 67 -11.05 -19.36 4.17
CA LEU A 67 -9.69 -18.98 3.82
C LEU A 67 -9.18 -19.96 2.77
N ASN A 68 -9.13 -19.48 1.52
CA ASN A 68 -8.70 -20.30 0.40
C ASN A 68 -7.41 -19.72 -0.18
N ALA A 69 -6.44 -20.56 -0.52
CA ALA A 69 -5.25 -20.17 -1.24
C ALA A 69 -5.06 -21.07 -2.46
N TYR A 70 -4.65 -20.49 -3.58
CA TYR A 70 -4.31 -21.23 -4.80
C TYR A 70 -3.44 -20.40 -5.72
N GLN A 71 -2.75 -21.07 -6.62
CA GLN A 71 -1.94 -20.42 -7.64
C GLN A 71 -2.77 -20.19 -8.92
N GLU A 72 -2.69 -18.97 -9.46
CA GLU A 72 -3.29 -18.60 -10.74
C GLU A 72 -2.24 -17.89 -11.62
N GLY A 73 -1.71 -18.60 -12.61
CA GLY A 73 -0.62 -18.08 -13.44
C GLY A 73 0.64 -17.77 -12.61
N ASN A 74 1.09 -16.55 -12.65
CA ASN A 74 2.27 -16.09 -11.89
C ASN A 74 1.91 -15.41 -10.55
N ASN A 75 0.68 -15.62 -10.07
CA ASN A 75 0.20 -15.06 -8.81
C ASN A 75 -0.27 -16.14 -7.86
N VAL A 76 -0.19 -15.87 -6.58
CA VAL A 76 -0.96 -16.57 -5.55
C VAL A 76 -2.19 -15.74 -5.23
N ILE A 77 -3.32 -16.39 -5.24
CA ILE A 77 -4.61 -15.83 -4.86
C ILE A 77 -4.95 -16.33 -3.47
N ILE A 78 -5.21 -15.39 -2.56
CA ILE A 78 -5.70 -15.71 -1.21
C ILE A 78 -7.08 -15.08 -1.07
N GLN A 79 -8.07 -15.89 -0.75
CA GLN A 79 -9.43 -15.43 -0.54
C GLN A 79 -9.82 -15.58 0.92
N VAL A 80 -10.29 -14.48 1.51
CA VAL A 80 -10.91 -14.45 2.84
C VAL A 80 -12.35 -14.06 2.65
N GLY A 81 -13.28 -14.89 3.05
CA GLY A 81 -14.70 -14.62 2.86
C GLY A 81 -15.58 -15.12 4.01
N ASP A 82 -16.83 -14.69 3.98
CA ASP A 82 -17.87 -15.10 4.91
C ASP A 82 -19.21 -15.25 4.19
N ASP A 83 -20.13 -16.01 4.78
CA ASP A 83 -21.51 -16.20 4.35
C ASP A 83 -22.49 -15.30 5.13
N GLY A 84 -22.00 -14.16 5.60
CA GLY A 84 -22.71 -13.26 6.49
C GLY A 84 -23.59 -12.22 5.80
N ASN A 85 -23.68 -11.03 6.40
CA ASN A 85 -24.57 -9.94 5.95
C ASN A 85 -24.22 -9.39 4.57
N GLY A 86 -23.00 -9.52 4.12
CA GLY A 86 -22.48 -8.70 3.03
C GLY A 86 -22.32 -7.24 3.44
N ILE A 87 -21.87 -6.41 2.50
CA ILE A 87 -21.66 -4.98 2.70
C ILE A 87 -22.85 -4.22 2.07
N ASP A 88 -23.52 -3.41 2.87
CA ASP A 88 -24.55 -2.50 2.40
C ASP A 88 -23.90 -1.27 1.74
N THR A 89 -23.91 -1.24 0.42
CA THR A 89 -23.31 -0.16 -0.37
C THR A 89 -24.04 1.18 -0.20
N GLU A 90 -25.36 1.16 0.09
CA GLU A 90 -26.09 2.39 0.36
C GLU A 90 -25.71 2.98 1.72
N ALA A 91 -25.49 2.14 2.73
CA ALA A 91 -24.95 2.58 4.01
C ALA A 91 -23.50 3.12 3.89
N VAL A 92 -22.67 2.53 3.02
CA VAL A 92 -21.32 3.03 2.72
C VAL A 92 -21.40 4.41 2.07
N LYS A 93 -22.24 4.60 1.05
CA LYS A 93 -22.49 5.90 0.40
C LYS A 93 -22.92 6.97 1.40
N ALA A 94 -23.95 6.67 2.19
CA ALA A 94 -24.49 7.61 3.17
C ALA A 94 -23.38 8.08 4.14
N LYS A 95 -22.56 7.14 4.61
CA LYS A 95 -21.45 7.46 5.52
C LYS A 95 -20.32 8.24 4.86
N ALA A 96 -20.03 7.99 3.57
CA ALA A 96 -19.05 8.75 2.82
C ALA A 96 -19.49 10.20 2.60
N ILE A 97 -20.78 10.43 2.36
CA ILE A 97 -21.38 11.78 2.27
C ILE A 97 -21.34 12.48 3.63
N GLU A 98 -21.75 11.80 4.70
CA GLU A 98 -21.73 12.33 6.08
C GLU A 98 -20.32 12.81 6.48
N ARG A 99 -19.28 12.10 6.03
CA ARG A 99 -17.89 12.43 6.30
C ARG A 99 -17.26 13.42 5.31
N ASN A 100 -18.02 13.94 4.36
CA ASN A 100 -17.55 14.83 3.28
C ASN A 100 -16.42 14.23 2.43
N ILE A 101 -16.39 12.90 2.25
CA ILE A 101 -15.44 12.20 1.39
C ILE A 101 -15.87 12.30 -0.08
N ILE A 102 -17.19 12.22 -0.32
CA ILE A 102 -17.81 12.40 -1.63
C ILE A 102 -19.02 13.34 -1.51
N THR A 103 -19.39 13.99 -2.62
CA THR A 103 -20.61 14.77 -2.68
C THR A 103 -21.83 13.89 -3.03
N PRO A 104 -23.07 14.33 -2.73
CA PRO A 104 -24.26 13.59 -3.13
C PRO A 104 -24.32 13.33 -4.65
N GLU A 105 -23.92 14.31 -5.47
CA GLU A 105 -23.89 14.20 -6.92
C GLU A 105 -22.88 13.15 -7.40
N GLN A 106 -21.71 13.08 -6.76
CA GLN A 106 -20.72 12.04 -7.03
C GLN A 106 -21.27 10.65 -6.67
N ALA A 107 -21.96 10.54 -5.53
CA ALA A 107 -22.52 9.28 -5.06
C ALA A 107 -23.58 8.69 -6.02
N GLU A 108 -24.31 9.52 -6.76
CA GLU A 108 -25.34 9.08 -7.71
C GLU A 108 -24.75 8.38 -8.94
N VAL A 109 -23.53 8.77 -9.36
CA VAL A 109 -22.90 8.23 -10.58
C VAL A 109 -21.88 7.13 -10.30
N MET A 110 -21.55 6.89 -9.02
CA MET A 110 -20.57 5.87 -8.63
C MET A 110 -21.09 4.45 -8.86
N THR A 111 -20.25 3.61 -9.42
CA THR A 111 -20.49 2.17 -9.53
C THR A 111 -20.37 1.48 -8.16
N GLN A 112 -20.95 0.30 -8.02
CA GLN A 112 -20.82 -0.50 -6.80
C GLN A 112 -19.36 -0.76 -6.41
N LYS A 113 -18.48 -0.98 -7.39
CA LYS A 113 -17.05 -1.20 -7.17
C LYS A 113 -16.37 0.05 -6.60
N GLU A 114 -16.70 1.23 -7.11
CA GLU A 114 -16.16 2.50 -6.61
C GLU A 114 -16.61 2.79 -5.19
N ILE A 115 -17.87 2.48 -4.87
CA ILE A 115 -18.40 2.63 -3.50
C ILE A 115 -17.69 1.72 -2.53
N ILE A 116 -17.47 0.44 -2.90
CA ILE A 116 -16.74 -0.52 -2.06
C ILE A 116 -15.29 -0.08 -1.87
N ASN A 117 -14.66 0.53 -2.87
CA ASN A 117 -13.29 1.05 -2.77
C ASN A 117 -13.16 2.17 -1.73
N LEU A 118 -14.23 2.88 -1.38
CA LEU A 118 -14.21 3.88 -0.29
C LEU A 118 -13.86 3.26 1.07
N LEU A 119 -14.11 1.96 1.26
CA LEU A 119 -13.75 1.24 2.50
C LEU A 119 -12.23 1.21 2.75
N PHE A 120 -11.43 1.35 1.69
CA PHE A 120 -9.97 1.38 1.76
C PHE A 120 -9.40 2.79 1.90
N MET A 121 -10.24 3.82 1.97
CA MET A 121 -9.75 5.19 2.19
C MET A 121 -9.28 5.37 3.64
N PRO A 122 -8.21 6.15 3.85
CA PRO A 122 -7.71 6.44 5.20
C PRO A 122 -8.82 6.97 6.10
N SER A 123 -8.89 6.43 7.32
CA SER A 123 -9.90 6.80 8.33
C SER A 123 -11.35 6.48 7.98
N PHE A 124 -11.61 5.73 6.90
CA PHE A 124 -12.95 5.25 6.60
C PHE A 124 -13.25 3.96 7.37
N SER A 125 -13.97 4.05 8.48
CA SER A 125 -14.43 2.88 9.25
C SER A 125 -15.94 2.90 9.39
N MET A 126 -16.60 1.78 9.15
CA MET A 126 -18.04 1.62 9.36
C MET A 126 -18.41 1.47 10.85
N ALA A 127 -17.45 1.18 11.72
CA ALA A 127 -17.70 1.01 13.14
C ALA A 127 -18.18 2.31 13.83
N LYS A 128 -19.21 2.19 14.68
CA LYS A 128 -19.77 3.28 15.50
C LYS A 128 -18.89 3.65 16.70
N LYS A 129 -18.00 2.75 17.13
CA LYS A 129 -17.03 2.96 18.21
C LYS A 129 -15.71 2.38 17.78
N ILE A 130 -14.62 3.13 18.00
CA ILE A 130 -13.26 2.61 17.93
C ILE A 130 -13.14 1.64 19.10
N THR A 131 -13.24 0.34 18.85
CA THR A 131 -12.97 -0.67 19.85
C THR A 131 -11.45 -0.84 19.93
N ASP A 132 -10.87 -0.40 21.03
CA ASP A 132 -9.43 -0.45 21.35
C ASP A 132 -8.86 -1.87 21.54
N ILE A 133 -9.44 -2.89 20.91
CA ILE A 133 -8.95 -4.29 21.03
C ILE A 133 -7.75 -4.55 20.10
N SER A 134 -7.48 -3.64 19.16
CA SER A 134 -6.25 -3.66 18.35
C SER A 134 -5.49 -2.36 18.59
N GLY A 135 -4.67 -2.25 19.61
CA GLY A 135 -3.90 -1.04 19.97
C GLY A 135 -3.05 -0.35 18.89
N ARG A 136 -3.44 -0.44 17.62
CA ARG A 136 -2.75 0.13 16.46
C ARG A 136 -3.65 0.81 15.45
N GLY A 137 -4.97 0.93 15.66
CA GLY A 137 -5.85 1.64 14.70
C GLY A 137 -5.82 1.07 13.26
N VAL A 138 -5.75 -0.26 13.12
CA VAL A 138 -5.62 -0.92 11.82
C VAL A 138 -6.99 -0.96 11.14
N GLY A 139 -7.12 -0.31 9.99
CA GLY A 139 -8.29 -0.34 9.10
C GLY A 139 -8.00 -1.11 7.81
N LEU A 140 -8.98 -1.17 6.93
CA LEU A 140 -8.81 -1.76 5.59
C LEU A 140 -7.81 -0.98 4.72
N ASP A 141 -7.61 0.30 4.98
CA ASP A 141 -6.57 1.14 4.36
C ASP A 141 -5.16 0.60 4.64
N VAL A 142 -4.89 0.18 5.87
CA VAL A 142 -3.60 -0.44 6.26
C VAL A 142 -3.46 -1.83 5.62
N VAL A 143 -4.55 -2.62 5.57
CA VAL A 143 -4.55 -3.92 4.88
C VAL A 143 -4.15 -3.74 3.41
N LYS A 144 -4.79 -2.80 2.71
CA LYS A 144 -4.49 -2.50 1.31
C LYS A 144 -3.05 -2.04 1.12
N SER A 145 -2.59 -1.09 1.94
CA SER A 145 -1.21 -0.59 1.89
C SER A 145 -0.17 -1.70 2.09
N ASN A 146 -0.41 -2.62 3.04
CA ASN A 146 0.52 -3.74 3.28
C ASN A 146 0.55 -4.71 2.09
N ILE A 147 -0.60 -4.98 1.46
CA ILE A 147 -0.69 -5.84 0.28
C ILE A 147 0.01 -5.17 -0.92
N GLU A 148 -0.19 -3.86 -1.14
CA GLU A 148 0.47 -3.10 -2.20
C GLU A 148 2.00 -3.05 -2.00
N GLN A 149 2.49 -2.97 -0.77
CA GLN A 149 3.93 -3.05 -0.47
C GLN A 149 4.54 -4.42 -0.83
N LEU A 150 3.73 -5.47 -0.85
CA LEU A 150 4.13 -6.80 -1.34
C LEU A 150 4.02 -6.93 -2.88
N GLY A 151 3.68 -5.85 -3.58
CA GLY A 151 3.44 -5.85 -5.02
C GLY A 151 2.11 -6.49 -5.41
N GLY A 152 1.21 -6.67 -4.45
CA GLY A 152 -0.09 -7.29 -4.62
C GLY A 152 -1.23 -6.28 -4.78
N ASP A 153 -2.42 -6.82 -4.94
CA ASP A 153 -3.68 -6.08 -5.02
C ASP A 153 -4.77 -6.78 -4.20
N VAL A 154 -5.79 -6.03 -3.79
CA VAL A 154 -6.95 -6.55 -3.06
C VAL A 154 -8.24 -6.09 -3.70
N GLU A 155 -9.09 -7.06 -4.04
CA GLU A 155 -10.43 -6.85 -4.57
C GLU A 155 -11.49 -7.38 -3.60
N VAL A 156 -12.67 -6.71 -3.57
CA VAL A 156 -13.80 -7.11 -2.72
C VAL A 156 -15.00 -7.41 -3.59
N LYS A 157 -15.58 -8.57 -3.38
CA LYS A 157 -16.90 -8.95 -3.92
C LYS A 157 -17.85 -9.15 -2.76
N THR A 158 -19.00 -8.52 -2.83
CA THR A 158 -20.02 -8.60 -1.78
C THR A 158 -21.42 -8.58 -2.37
N LYS A 159 -22.33 -9.27 -1.70
CA LYS A 159 -23.75 -9.22 -1.98
C LYS A 159 -24.50 -9.19 -0.66
N LEU A 160 -25.35 -8.20 -0.51
CA LEU A 160 -26.14 -7.99 0.70
C LEU A 160 -27.00 -9.23 1.00
N GLY A 161 -26.89 -9.73 2.23
CA GLY A 161 -27.57 -10.96 2.68
C GLY A 161 -26.85 -12.27 2.35
N GLU A 162 -25.82 -12.27 1.48
CA GLU A 162 -25.12 -13.50 1.06
C GLU A 162 -23.69 -13.60 1.59
N GLY A 163 -23.03 -12.44 1.87
CA GLY A 163 -21.70 -12.40 2.42
C GLY A 163 -20.70 -11.54 1.65
N THR A 164 -19.44 -11.61 2.04
CA THR A 164 -18.34 -10.85 1.46
C THR A 164 -17.14 -11.75 1.19
N THR A 165 -16.42 -11.48 0.11
CA THR A 165 -15.14 -12.15 -0.20
C THR A 165 -14.10 -11.09 -0.57
N PHE A 166 -13.01 -11.08 0.17
CA PHE A 166 -11.79 -10.34 -0.15
C PHE A 166 -10.86 -11.26 -0.94
N THR A 167 -10.43 -10.83 -2.11
CA THR A 167 -9.47 -11.56 -2.94
C THR A 167 -8.16 -10.79 -2.95
N VAL A 168 -7.16 -11.34 -2.31
CA VAL A 168 -5.78 -10.83 -2.32
C VAL A 168 -5.02 -11.53 -3.42
N ARG A 169 -4.39 -10.78 -4.29
CA ARG A 169 -3.55 -11.27 -5.37
C ARG A 169 -2.11 -10.87 -5.10
N LEU A 170 -1.21 -11.82 -4.99
CA LEU A 170 0.21 -11.60 -4.73
C LEU A 170 1.05 -12.22 -5.84
N PRO A 171 2.06 -11.54 -6.37
CA PRO A 171 2.97 -12.15 -7.33
C PRO A 171 3.81 -13.23 -6.66
N LEU A 172 4.00 -14.38 -7.34
CA LEU A 172 4.89 -15.47 -6.90
C LEU A 172 6.36 -15.07 -6.88
N THR A 173 6.73 -14.16 -7.77
CA THR A 173 8.08 -13.60 -7.83
C THR A 173 8.15 -12.39 -6.92
N LEU A 174 9.28 -12.22 -6.23
CA LEU A 174 9.61 -10.97 -5.57
C LEU A 174 9.36 -9.82 -6.56
N ALA A 175 8.80 -8.71 -6.07
CA ALA A 175 8.51 -7.57 -6.93
C ALA A 175 9.81 -7.08 -7.60
N ILE A 176 9.98 -7.47 -8.87
CA ILE A 176 11.05 -6.96 -9.71
C ILE A 176 10.55 -5.65 -10.29
N ILE A 177 11.23 -4.57 -9.99
CA ILE A 177 10.95 -3.26 -10.59
C ILE A 177 12.12 -2.79 -11.43
N GLN A 178 11.84 -2.05 -12.47
CA GLN A 178 12.86 -1.30 -13.17
C GLN A 178 13.14 -0.01 -12.41
N ALA A 179 14.40 0.22 -12.10
CA ALA A 179 14.85 1.40 -11.39
C ALA A 179 16.02 2.07 -12.11
N LEU A 180 16.09 3.38 -11.96
CA LEU A 180 17.29 4.15 -12.25
C LEU A 180 18.19 4.09 -11.03
N MET A 181 19.40 3.58 -11.21
CA MET A 181 20.44 3.62 -10.18
C MET A 181 21.15 4.96 -10.23
N VAL A 182 21.23 5.60 -9.09
CA VAL A 182 21.89 6.90 -8.92
C VAL A 182 22.90 6.81 -7.78
N GLU A 183 23.88 7.68 -7.84
CA GLU A 183 24.93 7.80 -6.82
C GLU A 183 24.84 9.16 -6.13
N VAL A 184 24.97 9.14 -4.80
CA VAL A 184 25.13 10.33 -3.97
C VAL A 184 26.33 10.09 -3.08
N ARG A 185 27.44 10.74 -3.37
CA ARG A 185 28.77 10.41 -2.87
C ARG A 185 29.12 8.95 -3.22
N ASP A 186 29.48 8.16 -2.23
CA ASP A 186 29.87 6.75 -2.40
C ASP A 186 28.68 5.80 -2.17
N GLU A 187 27.45 6.34 -2.03
CA GLU A 187 26.26 5.55 -1.74
C GLU A 187 25.34 5.41 -2.94
N LYS A 188 24.82 4.19 -3.14
CA LYS A 188 23.95 3.83 -4.26
C LYS A 188 22.47 3.87 -3.86
N TYR A 189 21.67 4.55 -4.68
CA TYR A 189 20.22 4.64 -4.50
C TYR A 189 19.51 4.19 -5.76
N ALA A 190 18.28 3.70 -5.58
CA ALA A 190 17.40 3.29 -6.67
C ALA A 190 16.14 4.16 -6.68
N ILE A 191 15.74 4.65 -7.84
CA ILE A 191 14.50 5.40 -8.06
C ILE A 191 13.65 4.60 -9.06
N ALA A 192 12.42 4.23 -8.70
CA ALA A 192 11.53 3.49 -9.59
C ALA A 192 11.29 4.27 -10.89
N LEU A 193 11.52 3.65 -12.05
CA LEU A 193 11.37 4.31 -13.36
C LEU A 193 9.97 4.88 -13.58
N GLY A 194 8.94 4.22 -13.06
CA GLY A 194 7.55 4.68 -13.18
C GLY A 194 7.27 6.03 -12.51
N SER A 195 8.10 6.46 -11.55
CA SER A 195 7.99 7.75 -10.90
C SER A 195 8.81 8.85 -11.58
N ILE A 196 9.72 8.51 -12.50
CA ILE A 196 10.60 9.47 -13.17
C ILE A 196 9.86 10.10 -14.35
N ALA A 197 9.85 11.43 -14.37
CA ALA A 197 9.32 12.19 -15.51
C ALA A 197 10.42 12.53 -16.50
N ASN A 198 11.58 12.98 -16.03
CA ASN A 198 12.69 13.46 -16.86
C ASN A 198 14.01 13.48 -16.08
N ILE A 199 15.11 13.59 -16.79
CA ILE A 199 16.45 13.78 -16.22
C ILE A 199 17.06 14.98 -16.92
N GLU A 200 17.57 15.95 -16.16
CA GLU A 200 18.11 17.20 -16.67
C GLU A 200 19.49 17.50 -16.07
N SER A 201 20.36 18.10 -16.86
CA SER A 201 21.58 18.72 -16.38
C SER A 201 21.32 20.21 -16.20
N VAL A 202 21.38 20.67 -14.95
CA VAL A 202 20.97 22.03 -14.57
C VAL A 202 22.20 22.85 -14.16
N PRO A 203 22.53 23.91 -14.90
CA PRO A 203 23.60 24.83 -14.48
C PRO A 203 23.26 25.46 -13.12
N VAL A 204 24.22 25.48 -12.19
CA VAL A 204 24.01 26.06 -10.85
C VAL A 204 23.56 27.54 -10.97
N SER A 205 24.04 28.26 -11.96
CA SER A 205 23.64 29.64 -12.22
C SER A 205 22.16 29.83 -12.58
N SER A 206 21.46 28.77 -13.00
CA SER A 206 20.01 28.79 -13.32
C SER A 206 19.09 28.50 -12.13
N ILE A 207 19.66 28.10 -11.01
CA ILE A 207 18.90 27.82 -9.78
C ILE A 207 18.43 29.13 -9.18
N LYS A 208 17.15 29.20 -8.83
CA LYS A 208 16.52 30.32 -8.15
C LYS A 208 16.03 29.93 -6.77
N TYR A 209 15.76 30.91 -5.93
CA TYR A 209 15.24 30.67 -4.59
C TYR A 209 13.83 31.27 -4.47
N VAL A 210 12.89 30.45 -4.01
CA VAL A 210 11.53 30.85 -3.67
C VAL A 210 11.27 30.36 -2.25
N GLU A 211 10.94 31.26 -1.33
CA GLU A 211 10.74 30.94 0.10
C GLU A 211 11.86 30.09 0.72
N ALA A 212 13.11 30.43 0.41
CA ALA A 212 14.31 29.70 0.84
C ALA A 212 14.47 28.28 0.28
N LYS A 213 13.66 27.86 -0.71
CA LYS A 213 13.80 26.60 -1.43
C LYS A 213 14.42 26.83 -2.79
N GLU A 214 15.36 25.96 -3.15
CA GLU A 214 15.94 25.93 -4.50
C GLU A 214 14.86 25.48 -5.50
N VAL A 215 14.76 26.19 -6.62
CA VAL A 215 13.83 25.88 -7.70
C VAL A 215 14.50 26.05 -9.07
N ILE A 216 14.01 25.31 -10.04
CA ILE A 216 14.36 25.50 -11.45
C ILE A 216 13.12 25.80 -12.28
N HIS A 217 13.33 26.55 -13.38
CA HIS A 217 12.31 26.75 -14.41
C HIS A 217 12.52 25.76 -15.55
N LEU A 218 11.57 24.83 -15.73
CA LEU A 218 11.62 23.87 -16.80
C LEU A 218 10.29 23.86 -17.57
N ARG A 219 10.34 24.11 -18.89
CA ARG A 219 9.17 24.01 -19.77
C ARG A 219 7.92 24.78 -19.27
N GLY A 220 8.13 25.92 -18.63
CA GLY A 220 7.05 26.77 -18.11
C GLY A 220 6.56 26.40 -16.71
N SER A 221 7.12 25.36 -16.09
CA SER A 221 6.83 24.97 -14.70
C SER A 221 7.97 25.35 -13.76
N VAL A 222 7.63 25.64 -12.51
CA VAL A 222 8.60 25.84 -11.42
C VAL A 222 8.70 24.55 -10.65
N ILE A 223 9.88 23.93 -10.64
CA ILE A 223 10.13 22.63 -10.02
C ILE A 223 11.05 22.85 -8.81
N PRO A 224 10.61 22.53 -7.59
CA PRO A 224 11.47 22.57 -6.40
C PRO A 224 12.56 21.49 -6.49
N LEU A 225 13.75 21.83 -5.99
CA LEU A 225 14.87 20.90 -5.91
C LEU A 225 15.02 20.37 -4.48
N VAL A 226 15.29 19.09 -4.38
CA VAL A 226 15.66 18.39 -3.15
C VAL A 226 17.07 17.85 -3.33
N ARG A 227 18.00 18.36 -2.56
CA ARG A 227 19.38 17.85 -2.50
C ARG A 227 19.39 16.58 -1.65
N LEU A 228 19.65 15.42 -2.27
CA LEU A 228 19.62 14.14 -1.58
C LEU A 228 20.71 14.02 -0.51
N ASP A 229 21.88 14.62 -0.73
CA ASP A 229 22.95 14.66 0.27
C ASP A 229 22.47 15.30 1.59
N LYS A 230 21.78 16.46 1.50
CA LYS A 230 21.21 17.15 2.69
C LYS A 230 20.07 16.38 3.33
N LEU A 231 19.21 15.77 2.48
CA LEU A 231 18.05 15.03 2.96
C LEU A 231 18.42 13.72 3.67
N LEU A 232 19.50 13.09 3.22
CA LEU A 232 20.01 11.82 3.73
C LEU A 232 21.12 12.00 4.79
N ASP A 233 21.42 13.25 5.16
CA ASP A 233 22.47 13.61 6.12
C ASP A 233 23.87 13.08 5.74
N ILE A 234 24.17 13.17 4.42
CA ILE A 234 25.44 12.78 3.83
C ILE A 234 26.36 14.02 3.80
N GLU A 235 27.65 13.83 4.00
CA GLU A 235 28.62 14.93 3.99
C GLU A 235 28.56 15.72 2.67
N PRO A 236 28.54 17.06 2.72
CA PRO A 236 28.48 17.89 1.52
C PRO A 236 29.77 17.75 0.69
N ARG A 237 29.70 18.07 -0.60
CA ARG A 237 30.88 18.18 -1.45
C ARG A 237 31.78 19.32 -0.99
N GLU A 238 33.09 19.15 -1.16
CA GLU A 238 34.05 20.24 -0.94
C GLU A 238 33.88 21.35 -1.97
N GLU A 239 33.55 21.01 -3.24
CA GLU A 239 33.30 21.95 -4.34
C GLU A 239 31.97 21.65 -5.01
N GLU A 240 31.19 22.70 -5.29
CA GLU A 240 29.97 22.55 -6.11
C GLU A 240 30.36 22.44 -7.60
N PRO A 241 29.75 21.49 -8.34
CA PRO A 241 29.99 21.37 -9.78
C PRO A 241 29.32 22.55 -10.54
N GLU A 242 29.77 22.81 -11.75
CA GLU A 242 29.15 23.84 -12.60
C GLU A 242 27.68 23.55 -12.95
N SER A 243 27.33 22.26 -13.04
CA SER A 243 25.99 21.77 -13.31
C SER A 243 25.62 20.61 -12.41
N LEU A 244 24.35 20.56 -12.00
CA LEU A 244 23.77 19.49 -11.19
C LEU A 244 23.03 18.49 -12.07
N THR A 245 23.16 17.20 -11.78
CA THR A 245 22.30 16.16 -12.34
C THR A 245 21.01 16.10 -11.53
N VAL A 246 19.88 16.31 -12.19
CA VAL A 246 18.57 16.40 -11.54
C VAL A 246 17.64 15.35 -12.13
N VAL A 247 17.18 14.42 -11.30
CA VAL A 247 16.15 13.43 -11.65
C VAL A 247 14.79 14.00 -11.23
N ILE A 248 13.94 14.33 -12.20
CA ILE A 248 12.61 14.88 -11.95
C ILE A 248 11.64 13.73 -11.72
N VAL A 249 11.09 13.65 -10.51
CA VAL A 249 10.05 12.67 -10.15
C VAL A 249 8.68 13.35 -10.10
N LYS A 250 7.61 12.58 -10.37
CA LYS A 250 6.23 13.08 -10.45
C LYS A 250 5.24 12.18 -9.73
N LYS A 251 4.17 12.81 -9.20
CA LYS A 251 2.96 12.14 -8.71
C LYS A 251 1.75 13.00 -9.07
N GLY A 252 0.92 12.52 -9.97
CA GLY A 252 -0.14 13.35 -10.56
C GLY A 252 0.47 14.60 -11.21
N ASP A 253 0.02 15.78 -10.78
CA ASP A 253 0.49 17.08 -11.29
C ASP A 253 1.70 17.64 -10.53
N SER A 254 2.08 17.04 -9.40
CA SER A 254 3.23 17.48 -8.59
C SER A 254 4.54 16.93 -9.15
N GLN A 255 5.58 17.77 -9.15
CA GLN A 255 6.93 17.41 -9.59
C GLN A 255 7.98 17.92 -8.60
N VAL A 256 9.04 17.15 -8.41
CA VAL A 256 10.22 17.52 -7.60
C VAL A 256 11.47 17.05 -8.34
N GLY A 257 12.52 17.87 -8.32
CA GLY A 257 13.83 17.51 -8.85
C GLY A 257 14.75 16.99 -7.74
N LEU A 258 15.18 15.75 -7.85
CA LEU A 258 16.14 15.12 -6.94
C LEU A 258 17.55 15.37 -7.48
N VAL A 259 18.38 16.06 -6.70
CA VAL A 259 19.78 16.32 -7.06
C VAL A 259 20.61 15.10 -6.67
N VAL A 260 21.27 14.53 -7.66
CA VAL A 260 22.17 13.35 -7.52
C VAL A 260 23.56 13.69 -8.04
N ASP A 261 24.53 12.85 -7.71
CA ASP A 261 25.90 13.07 -8.15
C ASP A 261 26.14 12.45 -9.53
N ASP A 262 25.71 11.21 -9.73
CA ASP A 262 25.84 10.51 -11.01
C ASP A 262 24.69 9.55 -11.28
N LEU A 263 24.59 9.12 -12.54
CA LEU A 263 23.61 8.17 -13.04
C LEU A 263 24.34 6.87 -13.40
N MET A 264 24.05 5.80 -12.68
CA MET A 264 24.65 4.49 -12.92
C MET A 264 23.93 3.67 -14.00
N GLY A 265 22.78 4.15 -14.47
CA GLY A 265 21.96 3.47 -15.48
C GLY A 265 20.73 2.76 -14.91
N GLN A 266 20.01 2.09 -15.81
CA GLN A 266 18.77 1.40 -15.46
C GLN A 266 19.08 -0.07 -15.16
N GLN A 267 18.47 -0.59 -14.09
CA GLN A 267 18.56 -1.98 -13.69
C GLN A 267 17.22 -2.53 -13.22
N GLU A 268 17.04 -3.84 -13.41
CA GLU A 268 15.98 -4.57 -12.74
C GLU A 268 16.45 -4.92 -11.33
N ILE A 269 15.69 -4.50 -10.34
CA ILE A 269 16.00 -4.72 -8.94
C ILE A 269 14.88 -5.45 -8.23
N VAL A 270 15.24 -6.24 -7.22
CA VAL A 270 14.31 -6.94 -6.34
C VAL A 270 14.12 -6.13 -5.09
N ILE A 271 12.90 -5.72 -4.79
CA ILE A 271 12.60 -5.00 -3.55
C ILE A 271 12.66 -5.97 -2.37
N LYS A 272 13.50 -5.63 -1.39
CA LYS A 272 13.56 -6.30 -0.09
C LYS A 272 13.17 -5.33 1.01
N SER A 273 12.29 -5.76 1.91
CA SER A 273 11.95 -4.96 3.08
C SER A 273 13.13 -4.88 4.05
N MET A 274 13.34 -3.71 4.65
CA MET A 274 14.46 -3.47 5.59
C MET A 274 14.29 -4.11 6.97
N GLY A 275 13.28 -4.95 7.18
CA GLY A 275 13.03 -5.61 8.47
C GLY A 275 12.64 -4.65 9.61
N LYS A 276 12.33 -5.24 10.78
CA LYS A 276 11.83 -4.49 11.96
C LYS A 276 12.93 -3.73 12.73
N PHE A 277 14.19 -4.03 12.46
CA PHE A 277 15.34 -3.51 13.24
C PHE A 277 15.88 -2.18 12.71
N ILE A 278 15.55 -1.79 11.49
CA ILE A 278 15.97 -0.53 10.89
C ILE A 278 14.86 0.50 11.09
N LYS A 279 15.21 1.68 11.63
CA LYS A 279 14.25 2.78 11.74
C LYS A 279 13.72 3.13 10.37
N LYS A 280 12.40 3.04 10.18
CA LYS A 280 11.74 3.39 8.92
C LYS A 280 11.97 4.88 8.64
N SER A 281 12.76 5.19 7.63
CA SER A 281 12.78 6.51 7.04
C SER A 281 11.54 6.66 6.15
N LYS A 282 10.87 7.80 6.20
CA LYS A 282 9.71 8.05 5.33
C LYS A 282 10.08 8.11 3.84
N ILE A 283 11.34 8.41 3.55
CA ILE A 283 11.85 8.60 2.19
C ILE A 283 12.46 7.33 1.56
N ILE A 284 12.53 6.21 2.31
CA ILE A 284 13.08 4.95 1.83
C ILE A 284 11.98 3.89 1.88
N SER A 285 11.64 3.33 0.72
CA SER A 285 10.60 2.29 0.58
C SER A 285 11.14 0.88 0.81
N GLY A 286 12.45 0.66 0.64
CA GLY A 286 13.08 -0.64 0.77
C GLY A 286 14.57 -0.60 0.44
N ALA A 287 15.14 -1.78 0.26
CA ALA A 287 16.51 -1.96 -0.19
C ALA A 287 16.60 -3.03 -1.27
N THR A 288 17.65 -3.03 -2.04
CA THR A 288 17.97 -4.11 -2.98
C THR A 288 19.43 -4.53 -2.80
N ILE A 289 19.76 -5.73 -3.24
CA ILE A 289 21.13 -6.21 -3.32
C ILE A 289 21.50 -6.26 -4.81
N LEU A 290 22.51 -5.52 -5.19
CA LEU A 290 23.01 -5.44 -6.56
C LEU A 290 23.81 -6.70 -6.93
N GLY A 291 24.11 -6.85 -8.22
CA GLY A 291 24.84 -8.01 -8.72
C GLY A 291 26.28 -8.14 -8.18
N ASP A 292 26.88 -7.04 -7.71
CA ASP A 292 28.19 -6.98 -7.05
C ASP A 292 28.14 -7.29 -5.54
N GLY A 293 26.92 -7.49 -5.00
CA GLY A 293 26.67 -7.75 -3.58
C GLY A 293 26.49 -6.49 -2.72
N GLU A 294 26.60 -5.31 -3.29
CA GLU A 294 26.35 -4.06 -2.58
C GLU A 294 24.86 -3.85 -2.35
N VAL A 295 24.53 -3.10 -1.30
CA VAL A 295 23.15 -2.76 -0.94
C VAL A 295 22.84 -1.37 -1.47
N ALA A 296 21.77 -1.23 -2.24
CA ALA A 296 21.22 0.06 -2.63
C ALA A 296 19.86 0.30 -1.94
N LEU A 297 19.65 1.51 -1.44
CA LEU A 297 18.40 1.92 -0.84
C LEU A 297 17.42 2.41 -1.92
N ILE A 298 16.15 2.02 -1.81
CA ILE A 298 15.10 2.41 -2.76
C ILE A 298 14.39 3.66 -2.23
N LEU A 299 14.47 4.75 -2.97
CA LEU A 299 13.84 6.02 -2.62
C LEU A 299 12.34 5.98 -2.91
N ASP A 300 11.53 6.46 -1.96
CA ASP A 300 10.10 6.66 -2.15
C ASP A 300 9.82 8.05 -2.73
N ALA A 301 9.68 8.11 -4.05
CA ALA A 301 9.36 9.36 -4.74
C ALA A 301 8.05 10.01 -4.24
N ASN A 302 7.08 9.21 -3.75
CA ASN A 302 5.81 9.73 -3.24
C ASN A 302 5.94 10.44 -1.90
N ALA A 303 6.95 10.10 -1.11
CA ALA A 303 7.22 10.73 0.18
C ALA A 303 8.03 12.02 0.04
N LEU A 304 8.58 12.27 -1.16
CA LEU A 304 9.38 13.46 -1.48
C LEU A 304 8.56 14.56 -2.18
N LEU A 305 7.36 14.23 -2.62
CA LEU A 305 6.36 15.09 -3.26
C LEU A 305 5.30 15.56 -2.25
#